data_65a6fc1b7b49b96d7f7ebed0473ef216
#
_entry.id   65a6fc1b7b49b96d7f7ebed0473ef216
#
_cell.length_a   1.000
_cell.length_b   1.000
_cell.length_c   1.000
_cell.angle_alpha   90.00
_cell.angle_beta   90.00
_cell.angle_gamma   90.00
#
_symmetry.space_group_name_H-M   'P 1'
#
loop_
_entity.id
_entity.type
_entity.pdbx_description
1 polymer ?
#
loop_
_entity_poly.entity_id
_entity_poly.type
_entity_poly.pdbx_seq_one_letter_code
_entity_poly.pdbx_strand_id
1 'polypeptide(L)'
;MPEKSKYGRFGTGAPLGMGRWGFIAPELAQFAYALFTVLFILFTWTGLDNPQSLLWERMSMLSGTIALWLVYQLWPCRFVMACRVGYLLMMLGMWYPDTYELNKQFGSFDHIVAAWDQHIFGCQPALLFSQIHNSKIVSELMYLGYFSYYLFFIVTTYVIFFLDYRQLERVTYMIFGGFFACYVIFALFPVTGPQYYYLAVGMDEIAAGNLPDIGHHFASTQECLTPPGWQDGVGYQLCHMMHQAGERPTAAFPSSHVAIATLVMLIVARMRMWKYLIFLALPYLFLCLATVYIMAHYAIDSIAGLFTGLALFLLFGGLKLQKV
;
A
#
# COMPACT_ATOMS: atom_id res chain seq x y z
N MET A 1 -16.05 34.39 6.80
CA MET A 1 -16.76 33.26 7.47
C MET A 1 -16.14 31.95 7.02
N PRO A 2 -15.80 31.01 7.89
CA PRO A 2 -15.27 29.72 7.46
C PRO A 2 -16.39 28.95 6.75
N GLU A 3 -16.17 28.61 5.49
CA GLU A 3 -17.07 27.80 4.68
C GLU A 3 -17.32 26.44 5.36
N LYS A 4 -18.59 26.09 5.58
CA LYS A 4 -18.94 24.81 6.21
C LYS A 4 -18.64 23.67 5.24
N SER A 5 -17.98 22.60 5.70
CA SER A 5 -17.77 21.40 4.89
C SER A 5 -19.13 20.87 4.39
N LYS A 6 -19.20 20.57 3.10
CA LYS A 6 -20.39 20.01 2.44
C LYS A 6 -20.61 18.54 2.80
N TYR A 7 -19.56 17.85 3.21
CA TYR A 7 -19.54 16.42 3.50
C TYR A 7 -19.35 16.13 4.99
N GLY A 8 -19.73 14.94 5.43
CA GLY A 8 -19.66 14.54 6.83
C GLY A 8 -18.23 14.64 7.39
N ARG A 9 -18.11 15.11 8.64
CA ARG A 9 -16.82 15.44 9.26
C ARG A 9 -16.25 14.28 10.08
N PHE A 10 -14.92 14.16 10.09
CA PHE A 10 -14.18 13.46 11.13
C PHE A 10 -14.01 14.35 12.38
N GLY A 11 -15.10 14.84 12.95
CA GLY A 11 -15.05 15.77 14.09
C GLY A 11 -14.84 17.26 13.70
N THR A 12 -14.97 18.15 14.65
CA THR A 12 -14.96 19.63 14.51
C THR A 12 -13.53 20.21 14.51
N GLY A 13 -12.58 19.61 13.80
CA GLY A 13 -11.20 20.09 13.80
C GLY A 13 -10.93 21.12 12.71
N ALA A 14 -10.14 22.14 13.02
CA ALA A 14 -9.33 22.87 12.05
C ALA A 14 -8.44 21.87 11.27
N PRO A 15 -7.87 22.23 10.10
CA PRO A 15 -6.88 21.39 9.44
C PRO A 15 -5.86 20.89 10.46
N LEU A 16 -5.52 19.59 10.37
CA LEU A 16 -4.48 19.01 11.19
C LEU A 16 -3.16 19.73 10.91
N GLY A 17 -2.60 20.35 11.91
CA GLY A 17 -1.18 20.58 11.93
C GLY A 17 -0.60 21.50 10.86
N MET A 18 -1.28 22.51 10.40
CA MET A 18 -0.50 23.75 10.26
C MET A 18 -0.03 24.11 11.67
N GLY A 19 0.63 23.14 12.29
CA GLY A 19 1.29 23.27 13.56
C GLY A 19 2.35 24.36 13.46
N ARG A 20 2.95 24.70 14.58
CA ARG A 20 4.00 25.72 14.78
C ARG A 20 5.11 25.76 13.73
N TRP A 21 5.22 24.69 12.89
CA TRP A 21 6.23 24.52 11.86
C TRP A 21 5.67 24.49 10.42
N GLY A 22 4.34 24.54 10.22
CA GLY A 22 3.71 24.54 8.89
C GLY A 22 3.84 23.24 8.08
N PHE A 23 4.30 22.14 8.68
CA PHE A 23 4.22 20.82 8.07
C PHE A 23 2.80 20.26 8.18
N ILE A 24 2.32 19.62 7.12
CA ILE A 24 1.05 18.91 7.14
C ILE A 24 1.22 17.52 7.77
N ALA A 25 0.16 16.99 8.36
CA ALA A 25 0.21 15.72 9.08
C ALA A 25 0.75 14.53 8.27
N PRO A 26 0.48 14.36 6.96
CA PRO A 26 1.11 13.29 6.17
C PRO A 26 2.63 13.45 6.02
N GLU A 27 3.17 14.69 6.01
CA GLU A 27 4.63 14.91 6.03
C GLU A 27 5.25 14.49 7.37
N LEU A 28 4.54 14.76 8.48
CA LEU A 28 4.96 14.28 9.80
C LEU A 28 4.94 12.76 9.89
N ALA A 29 3.96 12.10 9.27
CA ALA A 29 3.94 10.64 9.16
C ALA A 29 5.14 10.12 8.34
N GLN A 30 5.51 10.80 7.25
CA GLN A 30 6.71 10.47 6.46
C GLN A 30 7.99 10.63 7.29
N PHE A 31 8.12 11.72 8.06
CA PHE A 31 9.28 11.92 8.95
C PHE A 31 9.37 10.83 10.02
N ALA A 32 8.24 10.45 10.61
CA ALA A 32 8.20 9.35 11.59
C ALA A 32 8.62 8.02 10.97
N TYR A 33 8.13 7.69 9.77
CA TYR A 33 8.54 6.49 9.03
C TYR A 33 10.02 6.54 8.63
N ALA A 34 10.50 7.70 8.15
CA ALA A 34 11.92 7.88 7.84
C ALA A 34 12.80 7.67 9.08
N LEU A 35 12.41 8.20 10.24
CA LEU A 35 13.12 7.95 11.50
C LEU A 35 13.14 6.46 11.85
N PHE A 36 12.00 5.77 11.73
CA PHE A 36 11.94 4.31 11.93
C PHE A 36 12.93 3.59 11.01
N THR A 37 12.94 3.89 9.70
CA THR A 37 13.83 3.21 8.75
C THR A 37 15.30 3.56 8.96
N VAL A 38 15.62 4.80 9.37
CA VAL A 38 17.00 5.18 9.76
C VAL A 38 17.47 4.37 10.96
N LEU A 39 16.66 4.29 12.03
CA LEU A 39 16.99 3.49 13.20
C LEU A 39 17.12 2.01 12.86
N PHE A 40 16.24 1.50 11.99
CA PHE A 40 16.31 0.12 11.49
C PHE A 40 17.61 -0.15 10.74
N ILE A 41 18.02 0.73 9.81
CA ILE A 41 19.28 0.63 9.07
C ILE A 41 20.49 0.64 10.03
N LEU A 42 20.48 1.56 11.01
CA LEU A 42 21.58 1.64 11.97
C LEU A 42 21.67 0.37 12.84
N PHE A 43 20.53 -0.21 13.21
CA PHE A 43 20.48 -1.43 14.00
C PHE A 43 20.90 -2.67 13.19
N THR A 44 20.57 -2.74 11.91
CA THR A 44 20.83 -3.88 11.02
C THR A 44 22.00 -3.64 10.06
N TRP A 45 22.84 -2.67 10.33
CA TRP A 45 23.90 -2.14 9.45
C TRP A 45 24.76 -3.22 8.77
N THR A 46 25.17 -4.23 9.52
CA THR A 46 26.05 -5.30 9.04
C THR A 46 25.35 -6.34 8.18
N GLY A 47 24.03 -6.39 8.21
CA GLY A 47 23.22 -7.32 7.40
C GLY A 47 22.72 -6.70 6.08
N LEU A 48 22.95 -5.40 5.85
CA LEU A 48 22.53 -4.69 4.66
C LEU A 48 23.65 -4.60 3.62
N ASP A 49 23.34 -4.75 2.33
CA ASP A 49 24.32 -4.68 1.25
C ASP A 49 24.92 -3.28 1.10
N ASN A 50 24.10 -2.24 1.19
CA ASN A 50 24.55 -0.85 1.03
C ASN A 50 23.79 0.12 1.94
N PRO A 51 24.05 0.09 3.26
CA PRO A 51 23.32 0.94 4.21
C PRO A 51 23.54 2.44 4.00
N GLN A 52 24.70 2.84 3.45
CA GLN A 52 24.97 4.25 3.16
C GLN A 52 24.06 4.79 2.03
N SER A 53 23.87 4.02 0.95
CA SER A 53 22.93 4.41 -0.12
C SER A 53 21.52 4.60 0.42
N LEU A 54 21.06 3.65 1.24
CA LEU A 54 19.76 3.75 1.87
C LEU A 54 19.59 5.02 2.72
N LEU A 55 20.61 5.45 3.45
CA LEU A 55 20.57 6.71 4.19
C LEU A 55 20.53 7.93 3.25
N TRP A 56 21.30 7.93 2.15
CA TRP A 56 21.26 9.01 1.16
C TRP A 56 19.90 9.12 0.47
N GLU A 57 19.25 8.02 0.17
CA GLU A 57 17.89 8.01 -0.37
C GLU A 57 16.90 8.69 0.58
N ARG A 58 16.95 8.40 1.89
CA ARG A 58 16.12 9.07 2.91
C ARG A 58 16.38 10.58 2.93
N MET A 59 17.64 10.98 2.93
CA MET A 59 18.00 12.39 2.89
C MET A 59 17.45 13.08 1.62
N SER A 60 17.56 12.42 0.47
CA SER A 60 17.02 12.91 -0.80
C SER A 60 15.50 13.10 -0.75
N MET A 61 14.77 12.06 -0.31
CA MET A 61 13.30 12.10 -0.19
C MET A 61 12.83 13.19 0.78
N LEU A 62 13.49 13.31 1.94
CA LEU A 62 13.13 14.32 2.94
C LEU A 62 13.51 15.73 2.48
N SER A 63 14.61 15.90 1.75
CA SER A 63 15.00 17.22 1.22
C SER A 63 13.96 17.79 0.26
N GLY A 64 13.36 16.94 -0.60
CA GLY A 64 12.25 17.34 -1.48
C GLY A 64 11.01 17.78 -0.69
N THR A 65 10.66 17.06 0.38
CA THR A 65 9.56 17.46 1.28
C THR A 65 9.83 18.82 1.94
N ILE A 66 11.06 19.02 2.45
CA ILE A 66 11.48 20.28 3.07
C ILE A 66 11.49 21.41 2.04
N ALA A 67 12.01 21.18 0.83
CA ALA A 67 12.03 22.17 -0.24
C ALA A 67 10.61 22.64 -0.61
N LEU A 68 9.67 21.72 -0.78
CA LEU A 68 8.27 22.07 -1.07
C LEU A 68 7.58 22.76 0.11
N TRP A 69 7.91 22.38 1.36
CA TRP A 69 7.48 23.12 2.54
C TRP A 69 8.00 24.56 2.53
N LEU A 70 9.30 24.79 2.23
CA LEU A 70 9.88 26.13 2.11
C LEU A 70 9.20 26.96 1.00
N VAL A 71 8.97 26.36 -0.17
CA VAL A 71 8.22 27.00 -1.26
C VAL A 71 6.82 27.42 -0.78
N TYR A 72 6.14 26.57 0.00
CA TYR A 72 4.83 26.90 0.54
C TYR A 72 4.87 28.04 1.57
N GLN A 73 5.95 28.18 2.37
CA GLN A 73 6.11 29.31 3.27
C GLN A 73 6.25 30.63 2.49
N LEU A 74 6.92 30.60 1.32
CA LEU A 74 7.10 31.76 0.46
C LEU A 74 5.87 32.06 -0.40
N TRP A 75 5.14 31.02 -0.79
CA TRP A 75 4.00 31.10 -1.71
C TRP A 75 2.84 30.18 -1.29
N PRO A 76 2.07 30.55 -0.25
CA PRO A 76 1.01 29.73 0.31
C PRO A 76 -0.23 29.71 -0.59
N CYS A 77 -0.26 28.81 -1.56
CA CYS A 77 -1.39 28.65 -2.47
C CYS A 77 -1.79 27.18 -2.66
N ARG A 78 -3.02 26.94 -3.17
CA ARG A 78 -3.54 25.60 -3.40
C ARG A 78 -2.68 24.79 -4.39
N PHE A 79 -2.06 25.45 -5.37
CA PHE A 79 -1.18 24.79 -6.32
C PHE A 79 0.05 24.16 -5.63
N VAL A 80 0.76 24.95 -4.79
CA VAL A 80 1.92 24.43 -4.03
C VAL A 80 1.49 23.33 -3.07
N MET A 81 0.28 23.45 -2.45
CA MET A 81 -0.26 22.36 -1.62
C MET A 81 -0.52 21.08 -2.44
N ALA A 82 -1.05 21.20 -3.67
CA ALA A 82 -1.20 20.06 -4.56
C ALA A 82 0.16 19.43 -4.91
N CYS A 83 1.21 20.25 -5.13
CA CYS A 83 2.58 19.76 -5.35
C CYS A 83 3.13 19.03 -4.12
N ARG A 84 2.90 19.53 -2.89
CA ARG A 84 3.31 18.86 -1.64
C ARG A 84 2.67 17.48 -1.52
N VAL A 85 1.34 17.41 -1.69
CA VAL A 85 0.61 16.14 -1.62
C VAL A 85 1.00 15.21 -2.78
N GLY A 86 1.15 15.73 -3.99
CA GLY A 86 1.57 14.97 -5.16
C GLY A 86 2.98 14.38 -5.00
N TYR A 87 3.91 15.16 -4.41
CA TYR A 87 5.24 14.66 -4.08
C TYR A 87 5.20 13.50 -3.10
N LEU A 88 4.40 13.62 -2.03
CA LEU A 88 4.22 12.52 -1.07
C LEU A 88 3.65 11.26 -1.75
N LEU A 89 2.65 11.42 -2.63
CA LEU A 89 2.09 10.29 -3.41
C LEU A 89 3.16 9.61 -4.27
N MET A 90 4.01 10.41 -4.93
CA MET A 90 5.14 9.88 -5.72
C MET A 90 6.15 9.14 -4.82
N MET A 91 6.44 9.68 -3.65
CA MET A 91 7.38 9.06 -2.70
C MET A 91 6.90 7.72 -2.16
N LEU A 92 5.59 7.45 -2.09
CA LEU A 92 5.11 6.10 -1.72
C LEU A 92 5.68 5.01 -2.65
N GLY A 93 5.79 5.32 -3.96
CA GLY A 93 6.40 4.41 -4.93
C GLY A 93 7.91 4.20 -4.74
N MET A 94 8.59 5.14 -4.07
CA MET A 94 10.02 5.01 -3.71
C MET A 94 10.20 4.26 -2.39
N TRP A 95 9.33 4.51 -1.40
CA TRP A 95 9.36 3.83 -0.12
C TRP A 95 8.99 2.34 -0.19
N TYR A 96 8.21 1.92 -1.20
CA TYR A 96 7.76 0.55 -1.34
C TYR A 96 8.88 -0.44 -1.66
N PRO A 97 9.69 -0.26 -2.75
CA PRO A 97 10.80 -1.16 -3.04
C PRO A 97 11.86 -1.19 -1.94
N ASP A 98 11.99 -0.10 -1.19
CA ASP A 98 12.90 0.03 -0.09
C ASP A 98 12.60 -0.96 1.06
N THR A 99 11.34 -1.37 1.22
CA THR A 99 10.99 -2.41 2.21
C THR A 99 11.70 -3.73 1.93
N TYR A 100 11.93 -4.09 0.66
CA TYR A 100 12.72 -5.26 0.29
C TYR A 100 14.18 -5.12 0.71
N GLU A 101 14.81 -3.96 0.45
CA GLU A 101 16.19 -3.73 0.85
C GLU A 101 16.39 -3.86 2.37
N LEU A 102 15.37 -3.46 3.15
CA LEU A 102 15.41 -3.59 4.60
C LEU A 102 15.20 -5.03 5.09
N ASN A 103 14.29 -5.79 4.45
CA ASN A 103 13.85 -7.08 4.97
C ASN A 103 14.51 -8.31 4.32
N LYS A 104 15.18 -8.18 3.15
CA LYS A 104 15.82 -9.31 2.46
C LYS A 104 16.90 -10.03 3.28
N GLN A 105 17.42 -9.39 4.32
CA GLN A 105 18.34 -10.01 5.26
C GLN A 105 17.67 -11.02 6.20
N PHE A 106 16.35 -11.02 6.30
CA PHE A 106 15.58 -11.99 7.07
C PHE A 106 15.09 -13.12 6.18
N GLY A 107 14.85 -14.28 6.76
CA GLY A 107 14.19 -15.39 6.04
C GLY A 107 12.74 -15.06 5.72
N SER A 108 12.23 -15.60 4.62
CA SER A 108 10.84 -15.46 4.22
C SER A 108 9.90 -16.23 5.14
N PHE A 109 8.75 -15.62 5.48
CA PHE A 109 7.67 -16.25 6.24
C PHE A 109 6.54 -16.80 5.35
N ASP A 110 6.75 -16.91 4.04
CA ASP A 110 5.75 -17.41 3.10
C ASP A 110 5.21 -18.78 3.47
N HIS A 111 6.07 -19.70 3.94
CA HIS A 111 5.67 -21.04 4.37
C HIS A 111 4.60 -21.01 5.49
N ILE A 112 4.67 -20.03 6.40
CA ILE A 112 3.69 -19.85 7.48
C ILE A 112 2.37 -19.37 6.92
N VAL A 113 2.41 -18.35 6.06
CA VAL A 113 1.21 -17.72 5.49
C VAL A 113 0.51 -18.67 4.52
N ALA A 114 1.27 -19.38 3.69
CA ALA A 114 0.75 -20.46 2.83
C ALA A 114 0.12 -21.60 3.64
N ALA A 115 0.71 -21.96 4.80
CA ALA A 115 0.13 -22.95 5.70
C ALA A 115 -1.19 -22.47 6.33
N TRP A 116 -1.36 -21.18 6.60
CA TRP A 116 -2.65 -20.63 7.05
C TRP A 116 -3.72 -20.76 5.96
N ASP A 117 -3.40 -20.43 4.69
CA ASP A 117 -4.32 -20.66 3.57
C ASP A 117 -4.70 -22.14 3.47
N GLN A 118 -3.71 -23.05 3.51
CA GLN A 118 -3.95 -24.50 3.45
C GLN A 118 -4.84 -24.99 4.59
N HIS A 119 -4.63 -24.47 5.80
CA HIS A 119 -5.42 -24.87 6.96
C HIS A 119 -6.87 -24.36 6.91
N ILE A 120 -7.06 -23.12 6.46
CA ILE A 120 -8.38 -22.46 6.44
C ILE A 120 -9.24 -22.95 5.27
N PHE A 121 -8.64 -23.06 4.08
CA PHE A 121 -9.36 -23.37 2.84
C PHE A 121 -9.23 -24.82 2.38
N GLY A 122 -8.35 -25.61 2.99
CA GLY A 122 -8.03 -26.97 2.57
C GLY A 122 -7.25 -27.05 1.23
N CYS A 123 -6.84 -25.91 0.70
CA CYS A 123 -6.12 -25.77 -0.58
C CYS A 123 -5.34 -24.48 -0.61
N GLN A 124 -4.64 -24.22 -1.72
CA GLN A 124 -4.02 -22.91 -2.01
C GLN A 124 -4.95 -22.11 -2.95
N PRO A 125 -5.74 -21.14 -2.43
CA PRO A 125 -6.73 -20.42 -3.24
C PRO A 125 -6.09 -19.66 -4.41
N ALA A 126 -4.91 -19.08 -4.24
CA ALA A 126 -4.20 -18.36 -5.29
C ALA A 126 -3.83 -19.29 -6.47
N LEU A 127 -3.49 -20.56 -6.19
CA LEU A 127 -3.21 -21.55 -7.22
C LEU A 127 -4.46 -21.93 -8.01
N LEU A 128 -5.57 -22.19 -7.31
CA LEU A 128 -6.78 -22.74 -7.92
C LEU A 128 -7.64 -21.69 -8.61
N PHE A 129 -7.74 -20.49 -8.05
CA PHE A 129 -8.65 -19.45 -8.55
C PHE A 129 -8.37 -19.08 -10.00
N SER A 130 -7.11 -18.88 -10.35
CA SER A 130 -6.70 -18.56 -11.70
C SER A 130 -6.89 -19.70 -12.71
N GLN A 131 -6.79 -20.95 -12.25
CA GLN A 131 -7.00 -22.15 -13.11
C GLN A 131 -8.47 -22.37 -13.43
N ILE A 132 -9.38 -22.13 -12.49
CA ILE A 132 -10.82 -22.34 -12.66
C ILE A 132 -11.42 -21.22 -13.53
N HIS A 133 -10.94 -20.00 -13.45
CA HIS A 133 -11.53 -18.82 -14.07
C HIS A 133 -10.53 -18.08 -14.97
N ASN A 134 -10.16 -18.69 -16.11
CA ASN A 134 -9.15 -18.16 -17.02
C ASN A 134 -9.71 -17.53 -18.32
N SER A 135 -11.01 -17.22 -18.39
CA SER A 135 -11.58 -16.56 -19.58
C SER A 135 -10.99 -15.16 -19.77
N LYS A 136 -10.89 -14.71 -21.03
CA LYS A 136 -10.37 -13.37 -21.36
C LYS A 136 -11.07 -12.25 -20.61
N ILE A 137 -12.40 -12.32 -20.47
CA ILE A 137 -13.20 -11.29 -19.77
C ILE A 137 -12.88 -11.30 -18.28
N VAL A 138 -12.83 -12.46 -17.64
CA VAL A 138 -12.52 -12.58 -16.22
C VAL A 138 -11.09 -12.07 -15.96
N SER A 139 -10.11 -12.51 -16.75
CA SER A 139 -8.72 -12.03 -16.63
C SER A 139 -8.63 -10.51 -16.71
N GLU A 140 -9.27 -9.92 -17.73
CA GLU A 140 -9.23 -8.45 -17.92
C GLU A 140 -9.90 -7.71 -16.75
N LEU A 141 -11.03 -8.19 -16.25
CA LEU A 141 -11.69 -7.61 -15.08
C LEU A 141 -10.84 -7.71 -13.82
N MET A 142 -10.11 -8.82 -13.63
CA MET A 142 -9.21 -8.99 -12.49
C MET A 142 -8.02 -8.05 -12.59
N TYR A 143 -7.35 -7.95 -13.75
CA TYR A 143 -6.23 -7.03 -13.93
C TYR A 143 -6.65 -5.56 -13.78
N LEU A 144 -7.77 -5.15 -14.38
CA LEU A 144 -8.32 -3.81 -14.19
C LEU A 144 -8.73 -3.57 -12.74
N GLY A 145 -9.27 -4.60 -12.06
CA GLY A 145 -9.55 -4.58 -10.63
C GLY A 145 -8.28 -4.31 -9.82
N TYR A 146 -7.21 -5.04 -10.08
CA TYR A 146 -5.93 -4.83 -9.40
C TYR A 146 -5.36 -3.42 -9.67
N PHE A 147 -5.34 -3.00 -10.94
CA PHE A 147 -4.89 -1.67 -11.33
C PHE A 147 -5.74 -0.54 -10.71
N SER A 148 -7.02 -0.81 -10.42
CA SER A 148 -7.91 0.17 -9.78
C SER A 148 -7.43 0.63 -8.39
N TYR A 149 -6.45 -0.04 -7.80
CA TYR A 149 -5.78 0.37 -6.57
C TYR A 149 -5.38 1.85 -6.57
N TYR A 150 -4.81 2.32 -7.68
CA TYR A 150 -4.42 3.72 -7.84
C TYR A 150 -5.61 4.68 -7.79
N LEU A 151 -6.78 4.24 -8.21
CA LEU A 151 -8.02 5.00 -8.10
C LEU A 151 -8.39 5.28 -6.63
N PHE A 152 -8.16 4.31 -5.73
CA PHE A 152 -8.52 4.46 -4.33
C PHE A 152 -7.73 5.56 -3.63
N PHE A 153 -6.43 5.58 -3.72
CA PHE A 153 -5.66 6.57 -2.96
C PHE A 153 -5.30 7.84 -3.74
N ILE A 154 -4.93 7.75 -5.02
CA ILE A 154 -4.57 8.93 -5.82
C ILE A 154 -5.82 9.74 -6.16
N VAL A 155 -6.79 9.09 -6.83
CA VAL A 155 -7.98 9.82 -7.30
C VAL A 155 -8.79 10.33 -6.11
N THR A 156 -8.97 9.52 -5.04
CA THR A 156 -9.68 9.99 -3.84
C THR A 156 -9.00 11.19 -3.20
N THR A 157 -7.66 11.22 -3.13
CA THR A 157 -6.92 12.36 -2.62
C THR A 157 -7.26 13.64 -3.40
N TYR A 158 -7.25 13.58 -4.74
CA TYR A 158 -7.60 14.73 -5.56
C TYR A 158 -9.10 15.06 -5.54
N VAL A 159 -9.98 14.06 -5.48
CA VAL A 159 -11.42 14.28 -5.28
C VAL A 159 -11.67 15.09 -4.00
N ILE A 160 -11.00 14.73 -2.89
CA ILE A 160 -11.10 15.47 -1.64
C ILE A 160 -10.47 16.87 -1.75
N PHE A 161 -9.33 16.98 -2.44
CA PHE A 161 -8.67 18.27 -2.70
C PHE A 161 -9.61 19.28 -3.37
N PHE A 162 -10.40 18.82 -4.36
CA PHE A 162 -11.31 19.70 -5.09
C PHE A 162 -12.67 19.90 -4.42
N LEU A 163 -13.22 18.85 -3.79
CA LEU A 163 -14.57 18.88 -3.26
C LEU A 163 -14.65 19.31 -1.79
N ASP A 164 -13.67 18.97 -0.97
CA ASP A 164 -13.63 19.33 0.44
C ASP A 164 -12.17 19.51 0.96
N TYR A 165 -11.56 20.57 0.50
CA TYR A 165 -10.17 20.92 0.80
C TYR A 165 -9.85 20.93 2.31
N ARG A 166 -10.84 21.18 3.18
CA ARG A 166 -10.67 21.18 4.63
C ARG A 166 -10.40 19.81 5.21
N GLN A 167 -10.83 18.78 4.52
CA GLN A 167 -10.60 17.38 4.95
C GLN A 167 -9.30 16.82 4.34
N LEU A 168 -8.68 17.53 3.39
CA LEU A 168 -7.52 17.06 2.65
C LEU A 168 -6.43 16.53 3.57
N GLU A 169 -5.97 17.37 4.51
CA GLU A 169 -4.87 17.01 5.39
C GLU A 169 -5.19 15.76 6.22
N ARG A 170 -6.43 15.67 6.73
CA ARG A 170 -6.85 14.53 7.53
C ARG A 170 -6.96 13.26 6.69
N VAL A 171 -7.58 13.34 5.53
CA VAL A 171 -7.74 12.19 4.63
C VAL A 171 -6.37 11.71 4.15
N THR A 172 -5.50 12.63 3.72
CA THR A 172 -4.15 12.27 3.30
C THR A 172 -3.33 11.70 4.45
N TYR A 173 -3.43 12.26 5.68
CA TYR A 173 -2.79 11.68 6.85
C TYR A 173 -3.22 10.23 7.11
N MET A 174 -4.52 9.93 7.01
CA MET A 174 -5.01 8.57 7.19
C MET A 174 -4.47 7.62 6.12
N ILE A 175 -4.46 8.06 4.84
CA ILE A 175 -3.95 7.26 3.72
C ILE A 175 -2.44 7.02 3.88
N PHE A 176 -1.64 8.08 4.05
CA PHE A 176 -0.18 7.95 4.18
C PHE A 176 0.24 7.22 5.44
N GLY A 177 -0.41 7.52 6.58
CA GLY A 177 -0.19 6.78 7.82
C GLY A 177 -0.53 5.30 7.67
N GLY A 178 -1.58 4.98 6.92
CA GLY A 178 -1.94 3.61 6.57
C GLY A 178 -0.85 2.90 5.75
N PHE A 179 -0.32 3.56 4.72
CA PHE A 179 0.80 3.04 3.94
C PHE A 179 2.03 2.79 4.79
N PHE A 180 2.45 3.78 5.57
CA PHE A 180 3.64 3.63 6.41
C PHE A 180 3.45 2.57 7.51
N ALA A 181 2.26 2.40 8.05
CA ALA A 181 1.96 1.30 8.98
C ALA A 181 2.13 -0.07 8.29
N CYS A 182 1.63 -0.24 7.06
CA CYS A 182 1.87 -1.44 6.27
C CYS A 182 3.36 -1.65 5.99
N TYR A 183 4.09 -0.60 5.60
CA TYR A 183 5.52 -0.69 5.29
C TYR A 183 6.38 -1.07 6.52
N VAL A 184 5.98 -0.62 7.73
CA VAL A 184 6.60 -1.09 8.98
C VAL A 184 6.40 -2.59 9.15
N ILE A 185 5.17 -3.09 8.89
CA ILE A 185 4.89 -4.53 8.97
C ILE A 185 5.73 -5.28 7.93
N PHE A 186 5.81 -4.80 6.69
CA PHE A 186 6.59 -5.43 5.63
C PHE A 186 8.08 -5.51 5.97
N ALA A 187 8.64 -4.45 6.57
CA ALA A 187 10.05 -4.45 7.00
C ALA A 187 10.31 -5.47 8.12
N LEU A 188 9.32 -5.74 8.99
CA LEU A 188 9.48 -6.63 10.15
C LEU A 188 9.00 -8.06 9.90
N PHE A 189 8.11 -8.27 8.92
CA PHE A 189 7.50 -9.56 8.61
C PHE A 189 7.56 -9.82 7.10
N PRO A 190 8.69 -10.28 6.56
CA PRO A 190 8.90 -10.49 5.13
C PRO A 190 8.06 -11.66 4.61
N VAL A 191 7.08 -11.34 3.79
CA VAL A 191 6.28 -12.30 3.00
C VAL A 191 6.28 -11.83 1.56
N THR A 192 6.62 -12.70 0.63
CA THR A 192 6.84 -12.33 -0.78
C THR A 192 5.60 -12.51 -1.64
N GLY A 193 4.74 -13.44 -1.28
CA GLY A 193 3.51 -13.79 -1.97
C GLY A 193 3.63 -14.98 -2.91
N PRO A 194 2.47 -15.54 -3.31
CA PRO A 194 2.40 -16.76 -4.09
C PRO A 194 3.21 -16.74 -5.39
N GLN A 195 3.22 -15.63 -6.11
CA GLN A 195 3.94 -15.52 -7.39
C GLN A 195 5.44 -15.78 -7.28
N TYR A 196 6.05 -15.49 -6.14
CA TYR A 196 7.46 -15.75 -5.86
C TYR A 196 7.64 -17.12 -5.18
N TYR A 197 6.89 -17.36 -4.12
CA TYR A 197 7.06 -18.56 -3.31
C TYR A 197 6.70 -19.84 -4.08
N TYR A 198 5.63 -19.83 -4.89
CA TYR A 198 5.24 -21.01 -5.66
C TYR A 198 6.25 -21.34 -6.77
N LEU A 199 6.92 -20.32 -7.35
CA LEU A 199 8.01 -20.56 -8.29
C LEU A 199 9.21 -21.21 -7.59
N ALA A 200 9.58 -20.69 -6.42
CA ALA A 200 10.75 -21.16 -5.67
C ALA A 200 10.59 -22.59 -5.15
N VAL A 201 9.39 -22.98 -4.73
CA VAL A 201 9.09 -24.33 -4.21
C VAL A 201 8.76 -25.31 -5.33
N GLY A 202 8.05 -24.85 -6.36
CA GLY A 202 7.51 -25.67 -7.45
C GLY A 202 6.00 -25.90 -7.30
N MET A 203 5.27 -25.75 -8.42
CA MET A 203 3.81 -25.76 -8.44
C MET A 203 3.23 -27.11 -7.99
N ASP A 204 3.90 -28.24 -8.31
CA ASP A 204 3.46 -29.59 -7.94
C ASP A 204 3.59 -29.82 -6.43
N GLU A 205 4.65 -29.34 -5.82
CA GLU A 205 4.86 -29.40 -4.37
C GLU A 205 3.82 -28.57 -3.62
N ILE A 206 3.55 -27.35 -4.10
CA ILE A 206 2.51 -26.48 -3.56
C ILE A 206 1.13 -27.15 -3.67
N ALA A 207 0.81 -27.77 -4.83
CA ALA A 207 -0.45 -28.49 -5.03
C ALA A 207 -0.57 -29.72 -4.13
N ALA A 208 0.55 -30.38 -3.80
CA ALA A 208 0.61 -31.48 -2.86
C ALA A 208 0.52 -31.04 -1.38
N GLY A 209 0.53 -29.73 -1.10
CA GLY A 209 0.51 -29.16 0.24
C GLY A 209 1.89 -29.15 0.93
N ASN A 210 2.96 -29.36 0.20
CA ASN A 210 4.31 -29.25 0.70
C ASN A 210 4.76 -27.78 0.70
N LEU A 211 4.90 -27.20 1.88
CA LEU A 211 5.15 -25.76 2.09
C LEU A 211 6.44 -25.57 2.91
N PRO A 212 7.62 -25.84 2.33
CA PRO A 212 8.88 -25.78 3.05
C PRO A 212 9.29 -24.35 3.38
N ASP A 213 10.04 -24.18 4.47
CA ASP A 213 10.80 -22.96 4.71
C ASP A 213 11.96 -22.89 3.71
N ILE A 214 12.03 -21.83 2.93
CA ILE A 214 13.08 -21.59 1.94
C ILE A 214 14.12 -20.57 2.41
N GLY A 215 14.04 -20.15 3.67
CA GLY A 215 15.01 -19.28 4.32
C GLY A 215 15.25 -17.96 3.57
N HIS A 216 16.50 -17.72 3.22
CA HIS A 216 16.96 -16.48 2.57
C HIS A 216 16.96 -16.54 1.02
N HIS A 217 16.16 -17.43 0.40
CA HIS A 217 16.12 -17.59 -1.06
C HIS A 217 15.94 -16.26 -1.80
N PHE A 218 15.06 -15.39 -1.32
CA PHE A 218 14.73 -14.12 -1.96
C PHE A 218 15.75 -12.99 -1.68
N ALA A 219 16.78 -13.23 -0.89
CA ALA A 219 17.88 -12.26 -0.76
C ALA A 219 18.68 -12.08 -2.07
N SER A 220 18.71 -13.12 -2.92
CA SER A 220 19.45 -13.13 -4.19
C SER A 220 18.58 -13.37 -5.42
N THR A 221 17.33 -13.83 -5.27
CA THR A 221 16.46 -14.21 -6.38
C THR A 221 15.19 -13.36 -6.35
N GLN A 222 14.88 -12.73 -7.49
CA GLN A 222 13.69 -11.90 -7.66
C GLN A 222 12.77 -12.43 -8.79
N GLU A 223 13.01 -13.65 -9.24
CA GLU A 223 12.19 -14.29 -10.26
C GLU A 223 10.80 -14.59 -9.72
N CYS A 224 9.78 -14.39 -10.53
CA CYS A 224 8.38 -14.67 -10.19
C CYS A 224 7.66 -15.40 -11.32
N LEU A 225 6.56 -16.05 -10.98
CA LEU A 225 5.64 -16.63 -11.97
C LEU A 225 5.09 -15.55 -12.89
N THR A 226 4.93 -15.89 -14.15
CA THR A 226 4.14 -15.08 -15.05
C THR A 226 2.68 -15.06 -14.55
N PRO A 227 2.08 -13.90 -14.34
CA PRO A 227 0.72 -13.81 -13.85
C PRO A 227 -0.26 -14.56 -14.76
N PRO A 228 -1.28 -15.27 -14.21
CA PRO A 228 -2.15 -16.15 -14.95
C PRO A 228 -3.15 -15.43 -15.85
N GLY A 229 -3.76 -16.17 -16.77
CA GLY A 229 -4.86 -15.71 -17.60
C GLY A 229 -4.42 -15.01 -18.89
N TRP A 230 -5.29 -14.13 -19.44
CA TRP A 230 -5.06 -13.49 -20.73
C TRP A 230 -4.12 -12.27 -20.64
N GLN A 231 -3.02 -12.33 -21.37
CA GLN A 231 -1.91 -11.37 -21.27
C GLN A 231 -1.95 -10.24 -22.31
N ASP A 232 -2.77 -10.36 -23.36
CA ASP A 232 -2.86 -9.32 -24.41
C ASP A 232 -3.84 -8.19 -24.05
N GLY A 233 -4.46 -8.25 -22.85
CA GLY A 233 -5.44 -7.27 -22.38
C GLY A 233 -4.81 -5.98 -21.90
N VAL A 234 -5.59 -4.89 -21.92
CA VAL A 234 -5.16 -3.57 -21.42
C VAL A 234 -4.85 -3.63 -19.92
N GLY A 235 -5.69 -4.34 -19.14
CA GLY A 235 -5.48 -4.51 -17.71
C GLY A 235 -4.17 -5.21 -17.40
N TYR A 236 -3.86 -6.31 -18.11
CA TYR A 236 -2.57 -6.99 -17.97
C TYR A 236 -1.41 -6.06 -18.28
N GLN A 237 -1.45 -5.34 -19.40
CA GLN A 237 -0.36 -4.44 -19.82
C GLN A 237 -0.11 -3.35 -18.77
N LEU A 238 -1.17 -2.78 -18.20
CA LEU A 238 -1.06 -1.78 -17.13
C LEU A 238 -0.41 -2.37 -15.87
N CYS A 239 -0.86 -3.55 -15.42
CA CYS A 239 -0.27 -4.24 -14.26
C CYS A 239 1.19 -4.62 -14.52
N HIS A 240 1.51 -5.12 -15.72
CA HIS A 240 2.86 -5.49 -16.10
C HIS A 240 3.82 -4.30 -16.10
N MET A 241 3.41 -3.13 -16.61
CA MET A 241 4.20 -1.89 -16.52
C MET A 241 4.47 -1.50 -15.06
N MET A 242 3.47 -1.62 -14.17
CA MET A 242 3.65 -1.31 -12.74
C MET A 242 4.59 -2.31 -12.06
N HIS A 243 4.46 -3.59 -12.39
CA HIS A 243 5.34 -4.64 -11.89
C HIS A 243 6.81 -4.35 -12.27
N GLN A 244 7.08 -4.04 -13.54
CA GLN A 244 8.42 -3.69 -14.01
C GLN A 244 8.98 -2.41 -13.34
N ALA A 245 8.11 -1.49 -12.93
CA ALA A 245 8.51 -0.21 -12.35
C ALA A 245 9.07 -0.33 -10.93
N GLY A 246 8.75 -1.39 -10.16
CA GLY A 246 9.24 -1.44 -8.79
C GLY A 246 8.80 -2.61 -7.93
N GLU A 247 8.15 -3.64 -8.47
CA GLU A 247 7.77 -4.79 -7.66
C GLU A 247 8.99 -5.60 -7.23
N ARG A 248 8.97 -6.08 -6.01
CA ARG A 248 10.04 -6.84 -5.37
C ARG A 248 9.44 -8.00 -4.57
N PRO A 249 10.19 -9.09 -4.28
CA PRO A 249 9.73 -10.18 -3.43
C PRO A 249 9.61 -9.74 -1.96
N THR A 250 8.57 -8.97 -1.70
CA THR A 250 8.28 -8.39 -0.38
C THR A 250 6.80 -7.98 -0.31
N ALA A 251 6.34 -7.64 0.90
CA ALA A 251 5.12 -6.86 1.11
C ALA A 251 3.78 -7.58 0.81
N ALA A 252 3.74 -8.92 0.87
CA ALA A 252 2.49 -9.61 0.65
C ALA A 252 1.54 -9.55 1.88
N PHE A 253 2.05 -9.70 3.12
CA PHE A 253 1.20 -9.77 4.31
C PHE A 253 1.35 -8.55 5.23
N PRO A 254 0.23 -7.93 5.67
CA PRO A 254 -1.13 -8.03 5.13
C PRO A 254 -1.23 -7.31 3.78
N SER A 255 -2.19 -7.66 2.92
CA SER A 255 -2.35 -6.98 1.63
C SER A 255 -2.59 -5.48 1.83
N SER A 256 -1.60 -4.64 1.48
CA SER A 256 -1.76 -3.19 1.50
C SER A 256 -2.77 -2.71 0.45
N HIS A 257 -2.90 -3.42 -0.67
CA HIS A 257 -3.91 -3.16 -1.69
C HIS A 257 -5.32 -3.17 -1.09
N VAL A 258 -5.65 -4.26 -0.38
CA VAL A 258 -6.95 -4.40 0.28
C VAL A 258 -7.06 -3.47 1.49
N ALA A 259 -6.00 -3.31 2.30
CA ALA A 259 -6.03 -2.49 3.50
C ALA A 259 -6.29 -1.00 3.18
N ILE A 260 -5.55 -0.43 2.23
CA ILE A 260 -5.70 0.97 1.85
C ILE A 260 -7.02 1.21 1.11
N ALA A 261 -7.42 0.29 0.21
CA ALA A 261 -8.72 0.41 -0.44
C ALA A 261 -9.88 0.36 0.57
N THR A 262 -9.83 -0.57 1.56
CA THR A 262 -10.81 -0.64 2.66
C THR A 262 -10.81 0.65 3.47
N LEU A 263 -9.64 1.16 3.86
CA LEU A 263 -9.50 2.43 4.56
C LEU A 263 -10.17 3.58 3.80
N VAL A 264 -9.92 3.67 2.49
CA VAL A 264 -10.52 4.71 1.62
C VAL A 264 -12.04 4.54 1.52
N MET A 265 -12.55 3.31 1.35
CA MET A 265 -14.00 3.05 1.35
C MET A 265 -14.66 3.54 2.64
N LEU A 266 -14.05 3.27 3.80
CA LEU A 266 -14.53 3.72 5.10
C LEU A 266 -14.46 5.25 5.26
N ILE A 267 -13.40 5.89 4.75
CA ILE A 267 -13.27 7.36 4.71
C ILE A 267 -14.39 7.97 3.88
N VAL A 268 -14.58 7.49 2.64
CA VAL A 268 -15.60 7.98 1.71
C VAL A 268 -17.02 7.78 2.27
N ALA A 269 -17.29 6.63 2.91
CA ALA A 269 -18.54 6.36 3.60
C ALA A 269 -18.77 7.33 4.78
N ARG A 270 -17.73 7.56 5.60
CA ARG A 270 -17.78 8.49 6.73
C ARG A 270 -18.04 9.94 6.29
N MET A 271 -17.49 10.31 5.14
CA MET A 271 -17.74 11.61 4.52
C MET A 271 -19.12 11.70 3.83
N ARG A 272 -19.88 10.62 3.81
CA ARG A 272 -21.21 10.53 3.16
C ARG A 272 -21.18 10.86 1.66
N MET A 273 -20.10 10.53 1.00
CA MET A 273 -19.95 10.70 -0.46
C MET A 273 -20.54 9.49 -1.20
N TRP A 274 -21.84 9.23 -1.02
CA TRP A 274 -22.49 7.98 -1.43
C TRP A 274 -22.36 7.66 -2.92
N LYS A 275 -22.43 8.67 -3.79
CA LYS A 275 -22.28 8.47 -5.25
C LYS A 275 -20.87 7.98 -5.59
N TYR A 276 -19.86 8.54 -4.93
CA TYR A 276 -18.48 8.13 -5.13
C TYR A 276 -18.21 6.75 -4.49
N LEU A 277 -18.82 6.47 -3.34
CA LEU A 277 -18.73 5.15 -2.69
C LEU A 277 -19.32 4.05 -3.60
N ILE A 278 -20.49 4.28 -4.21
CA ILE A 278 -21.11 3.32 -5.15
C ILE A 278 -20.21 3.12 -6.37
N PHE A 279 -19.62 4.21 -6.91
CA PHE A 279 -18.67 4.12 -8.02
C PHE A 279 -17.45 3.26 -7.68
N LEU A 280 -16.93 3.37 -6.46
CA LEU A 280 -15.78 2.59 -5.99
C LEU A 280 -16.13 1.13 -5.62
N ALA A 281 -17.40 0.80 -5.37
CA ALA A 281 -17.78 -0.50 -4.84
C ALA A 281 -17.42 -1.67 -5.76
N LEU A 282 -17.64 -1.53 -7.07
CA LEU A 282 -17.31 -2.57 -8.04
C LEU A 282 -15.79 -2.71 -8.24
N PRO A 283 -15.00 -1.63 -8.46
CA PRO A 283 -13.54 -1.70 -8.44
C PRO A 283 -12.98 -2.33 -7.15
N TYR A 284 -13.57 -2.01 -5.99
CA TYR A 284 -13.14 -2.58 -4.71
C TYR A 284 -13.32 -4.10 -4.65
N LEU A 285 -14.48 -4.60 -5.09
CA LEU A 285 -14.74 -6.05 -5.15
C LEU A 285 -13.71 -6.74 -6.06
N PHE A 286 -13.53 -6.21 -7.27
CA PHE A 286 -12.54 -6.79 -8.20
C PHE A 286 -11.12 -6.68 -7.69
N LEU A 287 -10.76 -5.60 -7.00
CA LEU A 287 -9.44 -5.46 -6.37
C LEU A 287 -9.20 -6.57 -5.34
N CYS A 288 -10.15 -6.80 -4.42
CA CYS A 288 -10.02 -7.84 -3.40
C CYS A 288 -9.87 -9.24 -4.01
N LEU A 289 -10.60 -9.54 -5.07
CA LEU A 289 -10.50 -10.83 -5.77
C LEU A 289 -9.21 -10.92 -6.61
N ALA A 290 -8.82 -9.83 -7.25
CA ALA A 290 -7.69 -9.79 -8.15
C ALA A 290 -6.36 -10.05 -7.45
N THR A 291 -6.19 -9.59 -6.20
CA THR A 291 -4.97 -9.83 -5.41
C THR A 291 -4.64 -11.32 -5.31
N VAL A 292 -5.66 -12.16 -5.16
CA VAL A 292 -5.54 -13.62 -5.10
C VAL A 292 -5.44 -14.23 -6.51
N TYR A 293 -6.27 -13.73 -7.45
CA TYR A 293 -6.32 -14.25 -8.82
C TYR A 293 -4.99 -14.15 -9.55
N ILE A 294 -4.29 -12.99 -9.44
CA ILE A 294 -3.00 -12.77 -10.11
C ILE A 294 -1.81 -13.35 -9.32
N MET A 295 -2.06 -14.06 -8.23
CA MET A 295 -1.05 -14.65 -7.33
C MET A 295 -0.16 -13.62 -6.62
N ALA A 296 -0.56 -12.34 -6.55
CA ALA A 296 0.19 -11.33 -5.78
C ALA A 296 0.09 -11.54 -4.27
N HIS A 297 -1.03 -12.09 -3.80
CA HIS A 297 -1.32 -12.31 -2.38
C HIS A 297 -1.94 -13.68 -2.11
N TYR A 298 -1.67 -14.23 -0.93
CA TYR A 298 -2.46 -15.32 -0.35
C TYR A 298 -3.89 -14.83 -0.05
N ALA A 299 -4.86 -15.74 0.05
CA ALA A 299 -6.23 -15.34 0.40
C ALA A 299 -6.29 -14.74 1.82
N ILE A 300 -5.51 -15.29 2.74
CA ILE A 300 -5.40 -14.77 4.11
C ILE A 300 -4.80 -13.36 4.15
N ASP A 301 -3.90 -12.99 3.22
CA ASP A 301 -3.36 -11.62 3.12
C ASP A 301 -4.47 -10.60 2.85
N SER A 302 -5.38 -10.96 1.94
CA SER A 302 -6.52 -10.11 1.58
C SER A 302 -7.51 -9.98 2.73
N ILE A 303 -7.79 -11.08 3.45
CA ILE A 303 -8.61 -11.06 4.65
C ILE A 303 -7.94 -10.20 5.75
N ALA A 304 -6.65 -10.42 6.00
CA ALA A 304 -5.89 -9.59 6.95
C ALA A 304 -5.88 -8.12 6.53
N GLY A 305 -5.80 -7.84 5.22
CA GLY A 305 -5.91 -6.50 4.66
C GLY A 305 -7.23 -5.82 4.99
N LEU A 306 -8.37 -6.53 4.91
CA LEU A 306 -9.68 -5.99 5.32
C LEU A 306 -9.66 -5.55 6.79
N PHE A 307 -9.17 -6.42 7.68
CA PHE A 307 -9.08 -6.10 9.12
C PHE A 307 -8.07 -4.98 9.39
N THR A 308 -6.95 -4.97 8.69
CA THR A 308 -5.94 -3.90 8.79
C THR A 308 -6.53 -2.56 8.37
N GLY A 309 -7.24 -2.49 7.25
CA GLY A 309 -7.91 -1.27 6.80
C GLY A 309 -8.94 -0.75 7.81
N LEU A 310 -9.73 -1.64 8.42
CA LEU A 310 -10.65 -1.29 9.49
C LEU A 310 -9.90 -0.79 10.75
N ALA A 311 -8.86 -1.48 11.17
CA ALA A 311 -8.05 -1.09 12.33
C ALA A 311 -7.40 0.29 12.13
N LEU A 312 -6.83 0.54 10.95
CA LEU A 312 -6.26 1.84 10.57
C LEU A 312 -7.31 2.95 10.58
N PHE A 313 -8.52 2.65 10.07
CA PHE A 313 -9.63 3.61 10.12
C PHE A 313 -10.02 3.96 11.55
N LEU A 314 -10.12 2.98 12.45
CA LEU A 314 -10.44 3.20 13.86
C LEU A 314 -9.32 3.96 14.56
N LEU A 315 -8.06 3.59 14.33
CA LEU A 315 -6.90 4.22 14.94
C LEU A 315 -6.77 5.68 14.53
N PHE A 316 -6.71 5.96 13.23
CA PHE A 316 -6.50 7.32 12.72
C PHE A 316 -7.78 8.17 12.71
N GLY A 317 -8.95 7.54 12.50
CA GLY A 317 -10.25 8.21 12.52
C GLY A 317 -10.69 8.66 13.90
N GLY A 318 -10.27 7.94 14.95
CA GLY A 318 -10.54 8.25 16.37
C GLY A 318 -9.64 9.33 16.97
N LEU A 319 -8.49 9.61 16.35
CA LEU A 319 -7.56 10.63 16.84
C LEU A 319 -8.22 12.02 16.79
N LYS A 320 -8.62 12.52 17.96
CA LYS A 320 -8.93 13.94 18.16
C LYS A 320 -7.60 14.68 18.13
N LEU A 321 -7.18 15.12 16.96
CA LEU A 321 -6.01 15.96 16.86
C LEU A 321 -6.40 17.31 17.47
N GLN A 322 -5.74 17.64 18.57
CA GLN A 322 -5.99 18.87 19.32
C GLN A 322 -5.82 20.08 18.41
N LYS A 323 -6.75 21.03 18.54
CA LYS A 323 -6.53 22.40 18.09
C LYS A 323 -5.24 22.91 18.74
N VAL A 324 -4.23 23.20 17.97
CA VAL A 324 -3.14 24.06 18.38
C VAL A 324 -3.51 25.49 18.04
#